data_68ad33d406d468dd73b560fe236bdfe2
#
_entry.id   68ad33d406d468dd73b560fe236bdfe2
#
_cell.length_a   1.000
_cell.length_b   1.000
_cell.length_c   1.000
_cell.angle_alpha   90.00
_cell.angle_beta   90.00
_cell.angle_gamma   90.00
#
_symmetry.space_group_name_H-M   'P 1'
#
loop_
_entity.id
_entity.type
_entity.pdbx_description
1 polymer ?
#
loop_
_entity_poly.entity_id
_entity_poly.type
_entity_poly.pdbx_seq_one_letter_code
_entity_poly.pdbx_strand_id
1 'polypeptide(L)'
;IPSVPIKYIKIHLYLIVLPIIVSVIGLLNVSDREQIGPFTMDHLAWLMGSFILILDFIIQKFSVRYLIGDRNYRKYFPLFTLITSFASIAWLSGDLRLMVLFWGATLLSLTLLIRVNRSWKIPYEAAKVSGKSFALGWLSLLVAVILLYVATGNWHINVTLANDDVCLLYTSDAADDNPC
;
A
#
# COMPACT_ATOMS: atom_id res chain seq x y z
N ILE A 1 21.07 -25.21 12.16
CA ILE A 1 20.08 -24.21 11.72
C ILE A 1 19.78 -23.33 12.92
N PRO A 2 20.22 -22.05 12.96
CA PRO A 2 19.84 -21.18 14.05
C PRO A 2 18.34 -20.92 13.94
N SER A 3 17.56 -21.60 14.75
CA SER A 3 16.15 -21.34 14.94
C SER A 3 16.03 -19.90 15.45
N VAL A 4 15.49 -19.00 14.62
CA VAL A 4 15.05 -17.71 15.15
C VAL A 4 14.05 -18.05 16.24
N PRO A 5 14.30 -17.67 17.50
CA PRO A 5 13.43 -18.08 18.56
C PRO A 5 12.02 -17.57 18.26
N ILE A 6 11.05 -18.44 18.28
CA ILE A 6 9.61 -18.20 18.08
C ILE A 6 9.15 -16.97 18.89
N LYS A 7 9.87 -16.65 19.95
CA LYS A 7 9.69 -15.48 20.80
C LYS A 7 9.75 -14.13 20.04
N TYR A 8 10.70 -13.95 19.10
CA TYR A 8 10.82 -12.70 18.32
C TYR A 8 9.65 -12.51 17.36
N ILE A 9 9.11 -13.58 16.81
CA ILE A 9 7.97 -13.50 15.90
C ILE A 9 6.69 -13.20 16.66
N LYS A 10 6.53 -13.77 17.87
CA LYS A 10 5.41 -13.39 18.74
C LYS A 10 5.47 -11.91 19.10
N ILE A 11 6.64 -11.39 19.45
CA ILE A 11 6.83 -9.96 19.75
C ILE A 11 6.49 -9.11 18.52
N HIS A 12 6.92 -9.51 17.32
CA HIS A 12 6.60 -8.82 16.08
C HIS A 12 5.08 -8.78 15.82
N LEU A 13 4.38 -9.90 16.00
CA LEU A 13 2.92 -9.94 15.89
C LEU A 13 2.21 -9.02 16.89
N TYR A 14 2.69 -8.93 18.13
CA TYR A 14 2.13 -8.00 19.12
C TYR A 14 2.38 -6.54 18.75
N LEU A 15 3.52 -6.21 18.12
CA LEU A 15 3.81 -4.86 17.65
C LEU A 15 2.85 -4.41 16.53
N ILE A 16 2.37 -5.33 15.69
CA ILE A 16 1.39 -5.02 14.64
C ILE A 16 0.01 -4.71 15.22
N VAL A 17 -0.34 -5.24 16.38
CA VAL A 17 -1.63 -4.96 17.03
C VAL A 17 -1.77 -3.48 17.40
N LEU A 18 -0.66 -2.82 17.79
CA LEU A 18 -0.69 -1.42 18.19
C LEU A 18 -1.15 -0.48 17.04
N PRO A 19 -0.59 -0.50 15.83
CA PRO A 19 -1.09 0.32 14.72
C PRO A 19 -2.53 -0.05 14.30
N ILE A 20 -2.97 -1.29 14.47
CA ILE A 20 -4.37 -1.68 14.24
C ILE A 20 -5.28 -0.93 15.21
N ILE A 21 -4.96 -0.93 16.50
CA ILE A 21 -5.76 -0.23 17.52
C ILE A 21 -5.80 1.26 17.22
N VAL A 22 -4.66 1.88 16.90
CA VAL A 22 -4.58 3.30 16.56
C VAL A 22 -5.42 3.60 15.32
N SER A 23 -5.36 2.76 14.29
CA SER A 23 -6.12 2.94 13.05
C SER A 23 -7.63 2.81 13.27
N VAL A 24 -8.06 1.86 14.09
CA VAL A 24 -9.49 1.69 14.42
C VAL A 24 -9.99 2.85 15.29
N ILE A 25 -9.19 3.32 16.26
CA ILE A 25 -9.53 4.51 17.06
C ILE A 25 -9.63 5.75 16.15
N GLY A 26 -8.69 5.92 15.22
CA GLY A 26 -8.73 6.97 14.22
C GLY A 26 -10.01 6.94 13.40
N LEU A 27 -10.41 5.76 12.91
CA LEU A 27 -11.65 5.57 12.16
C LEU A 27 -12.90 5.97 12.95
N LEU A 28 -12.93 5.71 14.26
CA LEU A 28 -14.08 6.02 15.12
C LEU A 28 -14.15 7.51 15.53
N ASN A 29 -13.02 8.21 15.55
CA ASN A 29 -12.94 9.58 16.03
C ASN A 29 -12.85 10.65 14.93
N VAL A 30 -12.62 10.23 13.68
CA VAL A 30 -12.55 11.19 12.55
C VAL A 30 -13.96 11.68 12.23
N SER A 31 -14.24 12.95 12.55
CA SER A 31 -15.47 13.63 12.17
C SER A 31 -15.34 14.46 10.90
N ASP A 32 -14.15 14.96 10.60
CA ASP A 32 -13.86 15.80 9.44
C ASP A 32 -12.51 15.45 8.81
N ARG A 33 -12.33 15.86 7.54
CA ARG A 33 -11.09 15.66 6.81
C ARG A 33 -9.98 16.54 7.38
N GLU A 34 -9.03 15.94 8.09
CA GLU A 34 -7.86 16.63 8.61
C GLU A 34 -6.66 16.46 7.66
N GLN A 35 -5.97 17.56 7.39
CA GLN A 35 -4.71 17.58 6.66
C GLN A 35 -3.55 17.85 7.62
N ILE A 36 -2.65 16.88 7.76
CA ILE A 36 -1.44 17.02 8.56
C ILE A 36 -0.23 16.96 7.62
N GLY A 37 0.17 18.11 7.11
CA GLY A 37 1.27 18.22 6.15
C GLY A 37 0.95 17.50 4.84
N PRO A 38 1.78 16.53 4.39
CA PRO A 38 1.56 15.79 3.15
C PRO A 38 0.56 14.62 3.30
N PHE A 39 -0.02 14.42 4.49
CA PHE A 39 -0.96 13.35 4.76
C PHE A 39 -2.39 13.88 4.88
N THR A 40 -3.32 13.16 4.29
CA THR A 40 -4.76 13.40 4.43
C THR A 40 -5.38 12.29 5.27
N MET A 41 -5.97 12.68 6.39
CA MET A 41 -6.66 11.78 7.29
C MET A 41 -8.16 11.95 7.09
N ASP A 42 -8.72 11.21 6.16
CA ASP A 42 -10.16 11.13 5.96
C ASP A 42 -10.69 9.75 6.33
N HIS A 43 -12.00 9.63 6.34
CA HIS A 43 -12.69 8.38 6.70
C HIS A 43 -12.25 7.21 5.83
N LEU A 44 -12.02 7.45 4.52
CA LEU A 44 -11.61 6.42 3.57
C LEU A 44 -10.16 5.96 3.85
N ALA A 45 -9.25 6.89 4.14
CA ALA A 45 -7.87 6.58 4.45
C ALA A 45 -7.74 5.71 5.72
N TRP A 46 -8.48 6.05 6.79
CA TRP A 46 -8.52 5.26 8.01
C TRP A 46 -9.16 3.89 7.81
N LEU A 47 -10.24 3.80 7.03
CA LEU A 47 -10.90 2.54 6.71
C LEU A 47 -9.98 1.61 5.92
N MET A 48 -9.35 2.11 4.86
CA MET A 48 -8.41 1.32 4.06
C MET A 48 -7.15 0.93 4.84
N GLY A 49 -6.62 1.86 5.65
CA GLY A 49 -5.49 1.58 6.54
C GLY A 49 -5.81 0.48 7.55
N SER A 50 -6.97 0.55 8.20
CA SER A 50 -7.44 -0.49 9.14
C SER A 50 -7.58 -1.84 8.46
N PHE A 51 -8.18 -1.87 7.29
CA PHE A 51 -8.37 -3.09 6.51
C PHE A 51 -7.04 -3.75 6.13
N ILE A 52 -6.07 -2.97 5.63
CA ILE A 52 -4.73 -3.46 5.28
C ILE A 52 -4.03 -4.05 6.51
N LEU A 53 -4.07 -3.35 7.65
CA LEU A 53 -3.41 -3.79 8.88
C LEU A 53 -4.05 -5.05 9.49
N ILE A 54 -5.38 -5.16 9.43
CA ILE A 54 -6.10 -6.36 9.89
C ILE A 54 -5.75 -7.56 9.00
N LEU A 55 -5.74 -7.39 7.69
CA LEU A 55 -5.32 -8.44 6.76
C LEU A 55 -3.86 -8.84 6.98
N ASP A 56 -2.97 -7.86 7.20
CA ASP A 56 -1.56 -8.10 7.54
C ASP A 56 -1.43 -9.01 8.76
N PHE A 57 -2.13 -8.69 9.83
CA PHE A 57 -2.11 -9.49 11.06
C PHE A 57 -2.60 -10.91 10.83
N ILE A 58 -3.73 -11.09 10.12
CA ILE A 58 -4.29 -12.41 9.83
C ILE A 58 -3.32 -13.24 9.01
N ILE A 59 -2.77 -12.68 7.93
CA ILE A 59 -1.84 -13.38 7.04
C ILE A 59 -0.55 -13.74 7.77
N GLN A 60 0.02 -12.82 8.53
CA GLN A 60 1.25 -13.10 9.30
C GLN A 60 1.02 -14.15 10.39
N LYS A 61 -0.11 -14.09 11.10
CA LYS A 61 -0.48 -15.10 12.10
C LYS A 61 -0.62 -16.50 11.48
N PHE A 62 -1.21 -16.59 10.30
CA PHE A 62 -1.31 -17.84 9.55
C PHE A 62 0.07 -18.31 9.07
N SER A 63 0.88 -17.39 8.52
CA SER A 63 2.20 -17.67 7.98
C SER A 63 3.19 -18.19 9.03
N VAL A 64 3.05 -17.78 10.30
CA VAL A 64 3.87 -18.31 11.39
C VAL A 64 3.75 -19.84 11.50
N ARG A 65 2.55 -20.39 11.30
CA ARG A 65 2.33 -21.84 11.36
C ARG A 65 2.75 -22.55 10.06
N TYR A 66 2.51 -21.91 8.94
CA TYR A 66 2.75 -22.52 7.62
C TYR A 66 4.24 -22.57 7.25
N LEU A 67 5.01 -21.55 7.62
CA LEU A 67 6.43 -21.41 7.27
C LEU A 67 7.40 -22.04 8.30
N ILE A 68 6.90 -22.75 9.30
CA ILE A 68 7.75 -23.44 10.28
C ILE A 68 8.63 -24.47 9.55
N GLY A 69 9.96 -24.28 9.62
CA GLY A 69 10.93 -25.16 8.97
C GLY A 69 11.45 -24.69 7.61
N ASP A 70 10.87 -23.61 7.02
CA ASP A 70 11.42 -23.03 5.80
C ASP A 70 12.68 -22.20 6.10
N ARG A 71 13.70 -22.38 5.22
CA ARG A 71 14.98 -21.65 5.30
C ARG A 71 14.82 -20.13 5.14
N ASN A 72 13.77 -19.69 4.45
CA ASN A 72 13.51 -18.28 4.13
C ASN A 72 12.59 -17.59 5.15
N TYR A 73 12.13 -18.30 6.17
CA TYR A 73 11.26 -17.82 7.23
C TYR A 73 11.68 -16.46 7.80
N ARG A 74 12.99 -16.26 8.03
CA ARG A 74 13.54 -15.03 8.59
C ARG A 74 13.40 -13.80 7.66
N LYS A 75 13.35 -13.99 6.35
CA LYS A 75 13.26 -12.90 5.36
C LYS A 75 11.82 -12.53 5.03
N TYR A 76 10.90 -13.46 5.22
CA TYR A 76 9.49 -13.29 4.88
C TYR A 76 8.83 -12.18 5.68
N PHE A 77 8.91 -12.24 7.00
CA PHE A 77 8.19 -11.31 7.89
C PHE A 77 8.58 -9.84 7.71
N PRO A 78 9.88 -9.47 7.69
CA PRO A 78 10.23 -8.06 7.50
C PRO A 78 9.84 -7.54 6.11
N LEU A 79 9.94 -8.36 5.06
CA LEU A 79 9.48 -7.97 3.72
C LEU A 79 7.98 -7.77 3.67
N PHE A 80 7.21 -8.65 4.32
CA PHE A 80 5.76 -8.53 4.37
C PHE A 80 5.32 -7.27 5.12
N THR A 81 5.94 -6.99 6.26
CA THR A 81 5.69 -5.75 7.02
C THR A 81 6.07 -4.49 6.24
N LEU A 82 7.14 -4.53 5.43
CA LEU A 82 7.49 -3.41 4.55
C LEU A 82 6.40 -3.16 3.50
N ILE A 83 5.85 -4.22 2.90
CA ILE A 83 4.75 -4.11 1.93
C ILE A 83 3.55 -3.40 2.56
N THR A 84 3.11 -3.85 3.72
CA THR A 84 1.94 -3.28 4.40
C THR A 84 2.20 -1.87 4.90
N SER A 85 3.41 -1.57 5.38
CA SER A 85 3.80 -0.22 5.80
C SER A 85 3.78 0.76 4.61
N PHE A 86 4.38 0.39 3.48
CA PHE A 86 4.38 1.25 2.29
C PHE A 86 2.97 1.42 1.72
N ALA A 87 2.17 0.35 1.70
CA ALA A 87 0.78 0.43 1.25
C ALA A 87 -0.05 1.37 2.15
N SER A 88 0.10 1.27 3.47
CA SER A 88 -0.60 2.15 4.42
C SER A 88 -0.19 3.61 4.25
N ILE A 89 1.11 3.89 4.08
CA ILE A 89 1.60 5.25 3.85
C ILE A 89 1.08 5.79 2.50
N ALA A 90 1.02 4.96 1.46
CA ALA A 90 0.47 5.37 0.16
C ALA A 90 -1.00 5.80 0.28
N TRP A 91 -1.82 5.08 1.06
CA TRP A 91 -3.23 5.42 1.30
C TRP A 91 -3.43 6.66 2.16
N LEU A 92 -2.54 6.93 3.12
CA LEU A 92 -2.60 8.15 3.92
C LEU A 92 -2.01 9.37 3.21
N SER A 93 -1.35 9.20 2.07
CA SER A 93 -0.69 10.30 1.36
C SER A 93 -1.70 11.21 0.66
N GLY A 94 -1.68 12.49 1.01
CA GLY A 94 -2.43 13.56 0.33
C GLY A 94 -1.68 14.17 -0.86
N ASP A 95 -0.43 13.78 -1.07
CA ASP A 95 0.43 14.25 -2.16
C ASP A 95 0.63 13.14 -3.18
N LEU A 96 0.30 13.43 -4.45
CA LEU A 96 0.42 12.49 -5.57
C LEU A 96 1.82 11.91 -5.74
N ARG A 97 2.86 12.70 -5.46
CA ARG A 97 4.26 12.26 -5.54
C ARG A 97 4.57 11.16 -4.53
N LEU A 98 4.16 11.39 -3.28
CA LEU A 98 4.37 10.42 -2.20
C LEU A 98 3.56 9.15 -2.45
N MET A 99 2.31 9.30 -2.90
CA MET A 99 1.45 8.17 -3.24
C MET A 99 2.12 7.26 -4.30
N VAL A 100 2.58 7.82 -5.42
CA VAL A 100 3.24 7.05 -6.49
C VAL A 100 4.54 6.41 -6.00
N LEU A 101 5.33 7.12 -5.20
CA LEU A 101 6.59 6.61 -4.66
C LEU A 101 6.36 5.41 -3.75
N PHE A 102 5.48 5.52 -2.77
CA PHE A 102 5.20 4.43 -1.84
C PHE A 102 4.44 3.27 -2.50
N TRP A 103 3.60 3.56 -3.48
CA TRP A 103 2.97 2.52 -4.30
C TRP A 103 4.01 1.71 -5.07
N GLY A 104 4.97 2.37 -5.72
CA GLY A 104 6.09 1.71 -6.37
C GLY A 104 6.96 0.90 -5.42
N ALA A 105 7.24 1.43 -4.22
CA ALA A 105 7.97 0.70 -3.17
C ALA A 105 7.22 -0.56 -2.70
N THR A 106 5.88 -0.50 -2.62
CA THR A 106 5.03 -1.66 -2.31
C THR A 106 5.17 -2.75 -3.37
N LEU A 107 5.04 -2.39 -4.65
CA LEU A 107 5.16 -3.33 -5.77
C LEU A 107 6.56 -3.95 -5.88
N LEU A 108 7.59 -3.15 -5.63
CA LEU A 108 8.98 -3.63 -5.58
C LEU A 108 9.17 -4.63 -4.43
N SER A 109 8.71 -4.29 -3.24
CA SER A 109 8.79 -5.17 -2.07
C SER A 109 8.03 -6.47 -2.28
N LEU A 110 6.87 -6.42 -2.93
CA LEU A 110 6.09 -7.60 -3.31
C LEU A 110 6.85 -8.49 -4.31
N THR A 111 7.48 -7.90 -5.32
CA THR A 111 8.33 -8.63 -6.27
C THR A 111 9.50 -9.31 -5.58
N LEU A 112 10.13 -8.63 -4.61
CA LEU A 112 11.20 -9.20 -3.80
C LEU A 112 10.69 -10.35 -2.93
N LEU A 113 9.49 -10.25 -2.38
CA LEU A 113 8.87 -11.30 -1.58
C LEU A 113 8.63 -12.56 -2.42
N ILE A 114 8.09 -12.44 -3.63
CA ILE A 114 7.90 -13.57 -4.55
C ILE A 114 9.25 -14.22 -4.88
N ARG A 115 10.31 -13.42 -4.98
CA ARG A 115 11.66 -13.87 -5.30
C ARG A 115 12.44 -14.49 -4.12
N VAL A 116 11.92 -14.42 -2.89
CA VAL A 116 12.62 -14.91 -1.68
C VAL A 116 13.04 -16.37 -1.80
N ASN A 117 12.23 -17.22 -2.44
CA ASN A 117 12.55 -18.63 -2.62
C ASN A 117 13.31 -18.89 -3.93
N ARG A 118 14.56 -18.43 -3.98
CA ARG A 118 15.45 -18.48 -5.16
C ARG A 118 15.88 -19.89 -5.58
N SER A 119 15.75 -20.89 -4.72
CA SER A 119 16.21 -22.27 -4.97
C SER A 119 15.31 -22.99 -5.99
N TRP A 120 14.10 -22.50 -6.24
CA TRP A 120 13.16 -23.10 -7.18
C TRP A 120 13.04 -22.21 -8.43
N LYS A 121 13.09 -22.82 -9.61
CA LYS A 121 12.96 -22.10 -10.89
C LYS A 121 11.59 -21.41 -11.04
N ILE A 122 10.53 -22.07 -10.59
CA ILE A 122 9.15 -21.60 -10.75
C ILE A 122 8.91 -20.22 -10.06
N PRO A 123 9.27 -20.00 -8.77
CA PRO A 123 9.14 -18.68 -8.14
C PRO A 123 9.99 -17.59 -8.80
N TYR A 124 11.15 -17.96 -9.35
CA TYR A 124 12.00 -16.99 -10.04
C TYR A 124 11.36 -16.48 -11.34
N GLU A 125 10.83 -17.39 -12.16
CA GLU A 125 10.10 -17.02 -13.40
C GLU A 125 8.82 -16.23 -13.07
N ALA A 126 8.07 -16.65 -12.06
CA ALA A 126 6.89 -15.94 -11.60
C ALA A 126 7.23 -14.51 -11.13
N ALA A 127 8.30 -14.32 -10.36
CA ALA A 127 8.76 -13.00 -9.92
C ALA A 127 9.16 -12.10 -11.09
N LYS A 128 9.77 -12.68 -12.14
CA LYS A 128 10.17 -11.94 -13.35
C LYS A 128 8.96 -11.45 -14.13
N VAL A 129 7.97 -12.31 -14.32
CA VAL A 129 6.72 -11.97 -15.04
C VAL A 129 5.92 -10.95 -14.25
N SER A 130 5.68 -11.21 -12.96
CA SER A 130 4.96 -10.28 -12.07
C SER A 130 5.66 -8.94 -11.96
N GLY A 131 6.99 -8.94 -11.83
CA GLY A 131 7.77 -7.71 -11.75
C GLY A 131 7.66 -6.83 -13.00
N LYS A 132 7.62 -7.44 -14.20
CA LYS A 132 7.38 -6.69 -15.44
C LYS A 132 5.98 -6.08 -15.48
N SER A 133 4.95 -6.85 -15.11
CA SER A 133 3.57 -6.36 -15.06
C SER A 133 3.41 -5.23 -14.03
N PHE A 134 4.02 -5.37 -12.85
CA PHE A 134 4.01 -4.33 -11.81
C PHE A 134 4.76 -3.07 -12.26
N ALA A 135 5.90 -3.23 -12.92
CA ALA A 135 6.64 -2.09 -13.47
C ALA A 135 5.84 -1.34 -14.54
N LEU A 136 5.17 -2.08 -15.43
CA LEU A 136 4.30 -1.48 -16.45
C LEU A 136 3.13 -0.72 -15.82
N GLY A 137 2.44 -1.33 -14.84
CA GLY A 137 1.34 -0.69 -14.12
C GLY A 137 1.80 0.55 -13.35
N TRP A 138 2.97 0.49 -12.70
CA TRP A 138 3.52 1.64 -12.01
C TRP A 138 3.93 2.78 -12.96
N LEU A 139 4.51 2.44 -14.12
CA LEU A 139 4.83 3.43 -15.15
C LEU A 139 3.57 4.11 -15.69
N SER A 140 2.49 3.36 -15.93
CA SER A 140 1.23 3.95 -16.38
C SER A 140 0.63 4.89 -15.33
N LEU A 141 0.69 4.51 -14.04
CA LEU A 141 0.27 5.38 -12.93
C LEU A 141 1.12 6.66 -12.86
N LEU A 142 2.43 6.54 -13.05
CA LEU A 142 3.34 7.68 -13.05
C LEU A 142 3.02 8.65 -14.20
N VAL A 143 2.76 8.12 -15.40
CA VAL A 143 2.33 8.94 -16.55
C VAL A 143 1.01 9.64 -16.25
N ALA A 144 0.02 8.94 -15.68
CA ALA A 144 -1.27 9.54 -15.31
C ALA A 144 -1.10 10.69 -14.31
N VAL A 145 -0.26 10.51 -13.29
CA VAL A 145 0.02 11.55 -12.28
C VAL A 145 0.74 12.75 -12.89
N ILE A 146 1.68 12.53 -13.83
CA ILE A 146 2.35 13.63 -14.54
C ILE A 146 1.34 14.41 -15.40
N LEU A 147 0.45 13.73 -16.11
CA LEU A 147 -0.60 14.37 -16.90
C LEU A 147 -1.56 15.19 -16.02
N LEU A 148 -1.96 14.66 -14.87
CA LEU A 148 -2.75 15.38 -13.89
C LEU A 148 -2.03 16.63 -13.39
N TYR A 149 -0.76 16.54 -13.10
CA TYR A 149 0.04 17.70 -12.69
C TYR A 149 0.14 18.75 -13.80
N VAL A 150 0.33 18.35 -15.05
CA VAL A 150 0.40 19.28 -16.20
C VAL A 150 -0.94 19.99 -16.39
N ALA A 151 -2.05 19.30 -16.15
CA ALA A 151 -3.39 19.88 -16.29
C ALA A 151 -3.76 20.82 -15.13
N THR A 152 -3.37 20.50 -13.89
CA THR A 152 -3.85 21.21 -12.69
C THR A 152 -2.82 22.10 -12.02
N GLY A 153 -1.53 21.89 -12.30
CA GLY A 153 -0.40 22.60 -11.67
C GLY A 153 -0.17 22.28 -10.19
N ASN A 154 -0.94 21.34 -9.61
CA ASN A 154 -0.91 21.01 -8.20
C ASN A 154 -0.59 19.53 -7.96
N TRP A 155 0.13 19.26 -6.85
CA TRP A 155 0.46 17.90 -6.41
C TRP A 155 -0.50 17.36 -5.32
N HIS A 156 -1.32 18.23 -4.72
CA HIS A 156 -2.27 17.82 -3.69
C HIS A 156 -3.52 17.20 -4.31
N ILE A 157 -3.85 15.98 -3.90
CA ILE A 157 -4.99 15.20 -4.43
C ILE A 157 -6.30 15.98 -4.31
N ASN A 158 -6.55 16.64 -3.17
CA ASN A 158 -7.80 17.37 -2.95
C ASN A 158 -7.98 18.57 -3.91
N VAL A 159 -6.90 19.29 -4.19
CA VAL A 159 -6.93 20.44 -5.11
C VAL A 159 -7.07 19.96 -6.56
N THR A 160 -6.41 18.85 -6.88
CA THR A 160 -6.47 18.25 -8.21
C THR A 160 -7.85 17.73 -8.55
N LEU A 161 -8.51 17.06 -7.59
CA LEU A 161 -9.86 16.52 -7.79
C LEU A 161 -10.97 17.59 -7.75
N ALA A 162 -10.73 18.73 -7.09
CA ALA A 162 -11.67 19.85 -7.05
C ALA A 162 -11.60 20.78 -8.27
N ASN A 163 -10.73 20.47 -9.24
CA ASN A 163 -10.58 21.29 -10.43
C ASN A 163 -11.59 20.87 -11.49
N ASP A 164 -12.40 21.82 -11.98
CA ASP A 164 -13.48 21.58 -12.96
C ASP A 164 -12.99 20.93 -14.25
N ASP A 165 -11.75 21.22 -14.67
CA ASP A 165 -11.11 20.62 -15.85
C ASP A 165 -10.91 19.11 -15.72
N VAL A 166 -10.63 18.62 -14.52
CA VAL A 166 -10.47 17.18 -14.24
C VAL A 166 -11.83 16.49 -14.17
N CYS A 167 -12.84 17.19 -13.68
CA CYS A 167 -14.21 16.72 -13.66
C CYS A 167 -14.73 16.45 -15.08
N LEU A 168 -14.48 17.35 -16.02
CA LEU A 168 -14.84 17.20 -17.42
C LEU A 168 -14.15 16.01 -18.10
N LEU A 169 -12.92 15.67 -17.72
CA LEU A 169 -12.20 14.52 -18.25
C LEU A 169 -12.86 13.19 -17.84
N TYR A 170 -13.48 13.16 -16.65
CA TYR A 170 -14.13 11.96 -16.13
C TYR A 170 -15.58 11.82 -16.60
N THR A 171 -16.24 12.94 -16.90
CA THR A 171 -17.67 12.97 -17.30
C THR A 171 -17.89 12.93 -18.81
N SER A 172 -16.84 13.03 -19.62
CA SER A 172 -16.99 13.00 -21.08
C SER A 172 -17.51 11.68 -21.64
N ASP A 173 -17.56 10.63 -20.83
CA ASP A 173 -18.03 9.29 -21.21
C ASP A 173 -19.41 8.94 -20.61
N ALA A 174 -19.95 9.76 -19.73
CA ALA A 174 -21.29 9.61 -19.16
C ALA A 174 -22.16 10.79 -19.60
N ALA A 175 -22.92 10.60 -20.67
CA ALA A 175 -23.98 11.53 -21.10
C ALA A 175 -25.09 11.52 -20.07
N ASP A 176 -24.88 12.02 -18.86
CA ASP A 176 -25.94 12.32 -17.91
C ASP A 176 -25.54 13.49 -16.99
N ASP A 177 -26.45 14.44 -16.95
CA ASP A 177 -26.49 15.73 -16.28
C ASP A 177 -26.22 15.68 -14.75
N ASN A 178 -25.02 15.33 -14.31
CA ASN A 178 -24.66 15.57 -12.94
C ASN A 178 -23.50 16.57 -12.88
N PRO A 179 -23.77 17.80 -12.40
CA PRO A 179 -22.70 18.74 -12.07
C PRO A 179 -21.87 18.18 -10.94
N CYS A 180 -20.56 18.25 -11.09
CA CYS A 180 -19.60 17.90 -10.05
C CYS A 180 -19.81 18.72 -8.78
#